data_ee5474b6b14e8322224e6c2e9dffb47b
#
_entry.id   ee5474b6b14e8322224e6c2e9dffb47b
#
_cell.length_a   1.000
_cell.length_b   1.000
_cell.length_c   1.000
_cell.angle_alpha   90.00
_cell.angle_beta   90.00
_cell.angle_gamma   90.00
#
_symmetry.space_group_name_H-M   'P 1'
#
loop_
_entity.id
_entity.type
_entity.pdbx_description
1 polymer ?
#
loop_
_entity_poly.entity_id
_entity_poly.type
_entity_poly.pdbx_seq_one_letter_code
_entity_poly.pdbx_strand_id
1 'polypeptide(L)'
;LALDYLEEHPNDVEGLILFSPAMQVRTSLIKLAPIVDLFVTWLKAPDKKTAGDAPFKYNTVPMDAIVAFKHTMDTSNDYLIKNKITKPVIVMMSQHDSIINTQSLVKVFDNALTNPASKIIWYGKLPDGKYTKKVVAKPDYLPELRIKSFAHMSIPFSPDNVWYGKDGKFRYCRN
;
A
#
# COMPACT_ATOMS: atom_id res chain seq x y z
N LEU A 1 0.57 5.81 9.95
CA LEU A 1 1.59 6.85 10.22
C LEU A 1 1.24 8.18 9.56
N ALA A 2 1.12 8.27 8.20
CA ALA A 2 0.87 9.56 7.54
C ALA A 2 -0.49 10.16 7.89
N LEU A 3 -1.53 9.35 8.03
CA LEU A 3 -2.86 9.81 8.48
C LEU A 3 -2.87 10.12 9.97
N ASP A 4 -2.18 9.35 10.78
CA ASP A 4 -2.05 9.60 12.21
C ASP A 4 -1.32 10.93 12.44
N TYR A 5 -0.25 11.19 11.68
CA TYR A 5 0.44 12.47 11.72
C TYR A 5 -0.46 13.64 11.27
N LEU A 6 -1.25 13.45 10.20
CA LEU A 6 -2.21 14.46 9.77
C LEU A 6 -3.27 14.76 10.85
N GLU A 7 -3.71 13.73 11.57
CA GLU A 7 -4.69 13.88 12.67
C GLU A 7 -4.11 14.68 13.83
N GLU A 8 -2.88 14.36 14.24
CA GLU A 8 -2.21 14.99 15.38
C GLU A 8 -1.66 16.39 15.04
N HIS A 9 -1.24 16.62 13.79
CA HIS A 9 -0.55 17.81 13.32
C HIS A 9 -1.18 18.41 12.04
N PRO A 10 -2.47 18.75 12.03
CA PRO A 10 -3.17 19.16 10.81
C PRO A 10 -2.64 20.45 10.19
N ASN A 11 -2.00 21.32 10.97
CA ASN A 11 -1.45 22.58 10.50
C ASN A 11 -0.06 22.45 9.88
N ASP A 12 0.64 21.35 10.16
CA ASP A 12 2.00 21.11 9.66
C ASP A 12 2.00 20.37 8.31
N VAL A 13 0.80 19.91 7.87
CA VAL A 13 0.64 19.12 6.65
C VAL A 13 -0.11 19.92 5.59
N GLU A 14 0.54 20.21 4.48
CA GLU A 14 -0.09 20.88 3.33
C GLU A 14 -0.85 19.88 2.42
N GLY A 15 -0.42 18.64 2.37
CA GLY A 15 -1.05 17.56 1.60
C GLY A 15 -0.34 16.22 1.77
N LEU A 16 -0.92 15.17 1.21
CA LEU A 16 -0.39 13.81 1.30
C LEU A 16 -0.21 13.18 -0.08
N ILE A 17 0.83 12.36 -0.22
CA ILE A 17 1.00 11.44 -1.35
C ILE A 17 1.14 10.03 -0.76
N LEU A 18 0.21 9.14 -1.13
CA LEU A 18 0.13 7.79 -0.58
C LEU A 18 0.29 6.76 -1.71
N PHE A 19 1.28 5.89 -1.59
CA PHE A 19 1.53 4.79 -2.50
C PHE A 19 1.11 3.47 -1.85
N SER A 20 0.18 2.74 -2.47
CA SER A 20 -0.34 1.46 -1.98
C SER A 20 -0.59 1.47 -0.46
N PRO A 21 -1.40 2.42 0.06
CA PRO A 21 -1.55 2.61 1.51
C PRO A 21 -2.10 1.35 2.18
N ALA A 22 -1.37 0.85 3.17
CA ALA A 22 -1.64 -0.42 3.81
C ALA A 22 -2.68 -0.30 4.96
N MET A 23 -3.90 0.09 4.63
CA MET A 23 -4.99 0.30 5.60
C MET A 23 -6.01 -0.84 5.63
N GLN A 24 -6.01 -1.72 4.65
CA GLN A 24 -6.82 -2.94 4.63
C GLN A 24 -6.05 -4.03 3.90
N VAL A 25 -5.70 -5.11 4.59
CA VAL A 25 -5.05 -6.25 3.95
C VAL A 25 -6.07 -7.25 3.43
N ARG A 26 -5.70 -8.04 2.42
CA ARG A 26 -6.57 -9.07 1.83
C ARG A 26 -6.82 -10.24 2.76
N THR A 27 -5.81 -10.61 3.57
CA THR A 27 -5.92 -11.75 4.48
C THR A 27 -6.60 -11.38 5.79
N SER A 28 -7.64 -12.16 6.16
CA SER A 28 -8.26 -12.04 7.47
C SER A 28 -7.42 -12.63 8.61
N LEU A 29 -6.39 -13.43 8.28
CA LEU A 29 -5.52 -14.06 9.28
C LEU A 29 -4.77 -13.04 10.15
N ILE A 30 -4.57 -11.83 9.67
CA ILE A 30 -3.96 -10.75 10.45
C ILE A 30 -4.73 -10.46 11.75
N LYS A 31 -6.02 -10.76 11.80
CA LYS A 31 -6.85 -10.60 13.01
C LYS A 31 -6.39 -11.52 14.16
N LEU A 32 -5.75 -12.64 13.82
CA LEU A 32 -5.22 -13.59 14.79
C LEU A 32 -3.80 -13.24 15.24
N ALA A 33 -3.16 -12.24 14.64
CA ALA A 33 -1.77 -11.89 14.96
C ALA A 33 -1.53 -11.67 16.46
N PRO A 34 -2.37 -10.94 17.23
CA PRO A 34 -2.14 -10.76 18.67
C PRO A 34 -2.19 -12.07 19.48
N ILE A 35 -2.95 -13.06 19.01
CA ILE A 35 -3.05 -14.38 19.68
C ILE A 35 -1.83 -15.23 19.30
N VAL A 36 -1.47 -15.23 18.03
CA VAL A 36 -0.32 -16.01 17.53
C VAL A 36 0.99 -15.51 18.12
N ASP A 37 1.11 -14.21 18.33
CA ASP A 37 2.28 -13.55 18.93
C ASP A 37 2.61 -14.07 20.34
N LEU A 38 1.62 -14.52 21.10
CA LEU A 38 1.84 -15.14 22.42
C LEU A 38 2.65 -16.45 22.35
N PHE A 39 2.70 -17.10 21.18
CA PHE A 39 3.29 -18.44 21.00
C PHE A 39 4.39 -18.47 19.95
N VAL A 40 4.46 -17.48 19.06
CA VAL A 40 5.34 -17.48 17.90
C VAL A 40 6.06 -16.15 17.77
N THR A 41 7.36 -16.14 17.98
CA THR A 41 8.21 -14.93 17.88
C THR A 41 8.38 -14.44 16.43
N TRP A 42 8.38 -15.35 15.45
CA TRP A 42 8.70 -15.03 14.06
C TRP A 42 7.64 -15.56 13.10
N LEU A 43 7.03 -14.70 12.31
CA LEU A 43 6.28 -15.12 11.12
C LEU A 43 7.25 -15.62 10.03
N LYS A 44 8.39 -14.95 9.89
CA LYS A 44 9.52 -15.38 9.06
C LYS A 44 10.79 -15.22 9.88
N ALA A 45 11.34 -16.37 10.34
CA ALA A 45 12.57 -16.39 11.14
C ALA A 45 13.80 -15.94 10.32
N PRO A 46 14.87 -15.48 10.98
CA PRO A 46 16.13 -15.20 10.32
C PRO A 46 16.66 -16.45 9.59
N ASP A 47 16.81 -16.33 8.27
CA ASP A 47 17.41 -17.38 7.45
C ASP A 47 18.79 -16.93 6.97
N LYS A 48 19.82 -17.70 7.31
CA LYS A 48 21.21 -17.40 6.95
C LYS A 48 21.55 -17.71 5.48
N LYS A 49 20.61 -18.32 4.72
CA LYS A 49 20.90 -18.91 3.41
C LYS A 49 20.25 -18.22 2.22
N THR A 50 19.49 -17.16 2.37
CA THR A 50 18.89 -16.47 1.22
C THR A 50 19.94 -15.63 0.47
N ALA A 51 20.77 -16.34 -0.29
CA ALA A 51 21.59 -15.73 -1.32
C ALA A 51 20.68 -15.19 -2.42
N GLY A 52 20.60 -13.86 -2.59
CA GLY A 52 19.83 -13.21 -3.64
C GLY A 52 18.83 -12.16 -3.17
N ASP A 53 18.64 -12.00 -1.89
CA ASP A 53 17.82 -10.91 -1.37
C ASP A 53 18.57 -9.56 -1.45
N ALA A 54 17.80 -8.51 -1.66
CA ALA A 54 18.36 -7.16 -1.71
C ALA A 54 19.07 -6.83 -0.39
N PRO A 55 20.33 -6.38 -0.41
CA PRO A 55 21.14 -6.22 0.82
C PRO A 55 20.61 -5.15 1.77
N PHE A 56 19.67 -4.34 1.30
CA PHE A 56 19.00 -3.28 2.06
C PHE A 56 17.58 -3.69 2.54
N LYS A 57 17.20 -4.97 2.40
CA LYS A 57 15.90 -5.47 2.82
C LYS A 57 16.05 -6.53 3.90
N TYR A 58 15.30 -6.39 4.98
CA TYR A 58 15.23 -7.42 6.01
C TYR A 58 14.50 -8.66 5.49
N ASN A 59 15.07 -9.82 5.76
CA ASN A 59 14.48 -11.13 5.41
C ASN A 59 13.62 -11.71 6.52
N THR A 60 13.52 -11.02 7.64
CA THR A 60 12.85 -11.48 8.84
C THR A 60 11.57 -10.69 9.08
N VAL A 61 10.56 -11.36 9.63
CA VAL A 61 9.30 -10.72 10.02
C VAL A 61 8.95 -11.21 11.42
N PRO A 62 9.25 -10.43 12.47
CA PRO A 62 8.81 -10.74 13.81
C PRO A 62 7.29 -10.56 13.97
N MET A 63 6.67 -11.34 14.84
CA MET A 63 5.23 -11.24 15.09
C MET A 63 4.85 -9.90 15.73
N ASP A 64 5.65 -9.36 16.65
CA ASP A 64 5.45 -8.01 17.22
C ASP A 64 5.27 -6.95 16.14
N ALA A 65 6.06 -7.02 15.04
CA ALA A 65 5.94 -6.08 13.93
C ALA A 65 4.60 -6.24 13.18
N ILE A 66 4.07 -7.46 13.09
CA ILE A 66 2.74 -7.71 12.50
C ILE A 66 1.64 -7.16 13.38
N VAL A 67 1.77 -7.32 14.70
CA VAL A 67 0.82 -6.76 15.68
C VAL A 67 0.82 -5.23 15.62
N ALA A 68 2.00 -4.60 15.64
CA ALA A 68 2.14 -3.16 15.51
C ALA A 68 1.58 -2.64 14.17
N PHE A 69 1.88 -3.34 13.07
CA PHE A 69 1.32 -3.03 11.75
C PHE A 69 -0.21 -3.12 11.75
N LYS A 70 -0.78 -4.19 12.34
CA LYS A 70 -2.23 -4.35 12.46
C LYS A 70 -2.86 -3.18 13.21
N HIS A 71 -2.28 -2.79 14.35
CA HIS A 71 -2.78 -1.66 15.13
C HIS A 71 -2.80 -0.37 14.30
N THR A 72 -1.69 -0.02 13.67
CA THR A 72 -1.59 1.17 12.80
C THR A 72 -2.57 1.12 11.62
N MET A 73 -2.73 -0.05 11.02
CA MET A 73 -3.69 -0.29 9.94
C MET A 73 -5.13 -0.04 10.38
N ASP A 74 -5.53 -0.60 11.53
CA ASP A 74 -6.89 -0.46 12.06
C ASP A 74 -7.17 1.00 12.42
N THR A 75 -6.26 1.70 13.10
CA THR A 75 -6.37 3.11 13.46
C THR A 75 -6.54 3.98 12.22
N SER A 76 -5.66 3.83 11.22
CA SER A 76 -5.71 4.61 9.99
C SER A 76 -6.97 4.32 9.16
N ASN A 77 -7.43 3.06 9.12
CA ASN A 77 -8.68 2.69 8.44
C ASN A 77 -9.91 3.29 9.15
N ASP A 78 -9.95 3.21 10.45
CA ASP A 78 -11.00 3.80 11.29
C ASP A 78 -11.07 5.33 11.10
N TYR A 79 -9.92 5.99 11.07
CA TYR A 79 -9.83 7.42 10.79
C TYR A 79 -10.46 7.77 9.43
N LEU A 80 -10.10 7.04 8.36
CA LEU A 80 -10.66 7.25 7.02
C LEU A 80 -12.17 7.03 6.94
N ILE A 81 -12.70 6.07 7.70
CA ILE A 81 -14.14 5.78 7.70
C ILE A 81 -14.91 6.87 8.44
N LYS A 82 -14.37 7.36 9.56
CA LYS A 82 -15.04 8.30 10.46
C LYS A 82 -14.87 9.76 10.05
N ASN A 83 -13.78 10.10 9.36
CA ASN A 83 -13.39 11.48 9.09
C ASN A 83 -13.38 11.81 7.60
N LYS A 84 -13.48 13.11 7.32
CA LYS A 84 -13.29 13.68 5.98
C LYS A 84 -11.93 14.37 5.91
N ILE A 85 -11.19 14.08 4.87
CA ILE A 85 -9.88 14.69 4.64
C ILE A 85 -10.06 15.89 3.73
N THR A 86 -9.83 17.09 4.29
CA THR A 86 -9.95 18.37 3.60
C THR A 86 -8.65 18.84 2.95
N LYS A 87 -7.52 18.30 3.37
CA LYS A 87 -6.23 18.54 2.74
C LYS A 87 -6.15 17.84 1.38
N PRO A 88 -5.39 18.37 0.40
CA PRO A 88 -5.19 17.70 -0.87
C PRO A 88 -4.42 16.38 -0.69
N VAL A 89 -4.93 15.30 -1.29
CA VAL A 89 -4.31 13.97 -1.21
C VAL A 89 -4.24 13.33 -2.60
N ILE A 90 -3.07 12.79 -2.92
CA ILE A 90 -2.89 11.90 -4.07
C ILE A 90 -2.72 10.48 -3.52
N VAL A 91 -3.61 9.58 -3.93
CA VAL A 91 -3.52 8.16 -3.61
C VAL A 91 -3.25 7.37 -4.88
N MET A 92 -2.28 6.48 -4.86
CA MET A 92 -1.98 5.59 -5.97
C MET A 92 -2.18 4.14 -5.55
N MET A 93 -3.01 3.40 -6.28
CA MET A 93 -3.36 2.00 -5.97
C MET A 93 -3.42 1.17 -7.26
N SER A 94 -3.24 -0.14 -7.11
CA SER A 94 -3.33 -1.09 -8.23
C SER A 94 -4.37 -2.18 -7.98
N GLN A 95 -5.02 -2.60 -9.06
CA GLN A 95 -5.89 -3.78 -9.08
C GLN A 95 -5.13 -5.05 -8.66
N HIS A 96 -3.87 -5.16 -9.03
CA HIS A 96 -3.02 -6.33 -8.83
C HIS A 96 -2.21 -6.31 -7.53
N ASP A 97 -2.55 -5.41 -6.59
CA ASP A 97 -1.97 -5.46 -5.25
C ASP A 97 -2.40 -6.76 -4.56
N SER A 98 -1.42 -7.63 -4.29
CA SER A 98 -1.67 -8.94 -3.66
C SER A 98 -1.74 -8.88 -2.13
N ILE A 99 -1.33 -7.77 -1.53
CA ILE A 99 -1.26 -7.58 -0.08
C ILE A 99 -2.47 -6.80 0.42
N ILE A 100 -2.77 -5.68 -0.24
CA ILE A 100 -3.80 -4.73 0.19
C ILE A 100 -5.13 -5.02 -0.52
N ASN A 101 -6.22 -4.89 0.22
CA ASN A 101 -7.57 -4.91 -0.34
C ASN A 101 -7.91 -3.56 -0.99
N THR A 102 -7.22 -3.26 -2.09
CA THR A 102 -7.36 -1.99 -2.80
C THR A 102 -8.76 -1.79 -3.36
N GLN A 103 -9.47 -2.88 -3.69
CA GLN A 103 -10.84 -2.83 -4.22
C GLN A 103 -11.84 -2.26 -3.20
N SER A 104 -11.68 -2.58 -1.93
CA SER A 104 -12.47 -1.96 -0.86
C SER A 104 -11.96 -0.53 -0.59
N LEU A 105 -10.65 -0.37 -0.51
CA LEU A 105 -10.00 0.86 -0.08
C LEU A 105 -10.22 2.04 -1.03
N VAL A 106 -10.34 1.80 -2.34
CA VAL A 106 -10.63 2.86 -3.33
C VAL A 106 -11.96 3.57 -3.03
N LYS A 107 -12.98 2.83 -2.59
CA LYS A 107 -14.29 3.38 -2.21
C LYS A 107 -14.19 4.20 -0.91
N VAL A 108 -13.42 3.70 0.05
CA VAL A 108 -13.20 4.40 1.32
C VAL A 108 -12.53 5.74 1.07
N PHE A 109 -11.46 5.78 0.28
CA PHE A 109 -10.78 7.02 -0.08
C PHE A 109 -11.67 7.96 -0.90
N ASP A 110 -12.42 7.46 -1.89
CA ASP A 110 -13.30 8.30 -2.70
C ASP A 110 -14.36 9.01 -1.85
N ASN A 111 -14.82 8.35 -0.79
CA ASN A 111 -15.75 8.94 0.18
C ASN A 111 -15.09 9.87 1.19
N ALA A 112 -13.86 9.56 1.62
CA ALA A 112 -13.16 10.33 2.66
C ALA A 112 -12.56 11.63 2.13
N LEU A 113 -12.05 11.65 0.89
CA LEU A 113 -11.37 12.80 0.30
C LEU A 113 -12.39 13.85 -0.17
N THR A 114 -12.46 14.98 0.51
CA THR A 114 -13.39 16.08 0.16
C THR A 114 -12.71 17.21 -0.61
N ASN A 115 -11.40 17.34 -0.50
CA ASN A 115 -10.68 18.39 -1.23
C ASN A 115 -10.77 18.17 -2.75
N PRO A 116 -11.17 19.19 -3.54
CA PRO A 116 -11.32 19.07 -5.00
C PRO A 116 -10.00 18.81 -5.74
N ALA A 117 -8.86 19.19 -5.16
CA ALA A 117 -7.53 18.90 -5.73
C ALA A 117 -7.07 17.45 -5.49
N SER A 118 -7.75 16.69 -4.61
CA SER A 118 -7.41 15.30 -4.36
C SER A 118 -7.64 14.43 -5.59
N LYS A 119 -6.77 13.42 -5.77
CA LYS A 119 -6.84 12.42 -6.85
C LYS A 119 -6.57 11.03 -6.32
N ILE A 120 -7.29 10.05 -6.87
CA ILE A 120 -7.04 8.63 -6.69
C ILE A 120 -6.65 8.06 -8.05
N ILE A 121 -5.39 7.70 -8.21
CA ILE A 121 -4.87 7.09 -9.43
C ILE A 121 -4.97 5.58 -9.24
N TRP A 122 -5.81 4.96 -10.06
CA TRP A 122 -6.05 3.54 -10.04
C TRP A 122 -5.42 2.87 -11.26
N TYR A 123 -4.49 1.97 -11.04
CA TYR A 123 -3.89 1.16 -12.11
C TYR A 123 -4.67 -0.14 -12.29
N GLY A 124 -5.26 -0.31 -13.48
CA GLY A 124 -6.08 -1.44 -13.88
C GLY A 124 -7.56 -1.11 -14.08
N LYS A 125 -8.39 -2.14 -14.15
CA LYS A 125 -9.85 -2.00 -14.26
C LYS A 125 -10.44 -1.65 -12.89
N LEU A 126 -11.18 -0.57 -12.81
CA LEU A 126 -11.88 -0.20 -11.58
C LEU A 126 -12.85 -1.32 -11.15
N PRO A 127 -12.97 -1.57 -9.84
CA PRO A 127 -14.02 -2.42 -9.31
C PRO A 127 -15.40 -1.85 -9.62
N ASP A 128 -16.43 -2.72 -9.65
CA ASP A 128 -17.79 -2.30 -9.90
C ASP A 128 -18.26 -1.28 -8.85
N GLY A 129 -18.91 -0.23 -9.33
CA GLY A 129 -19.43 0.84 -8.50
C GLY A 129 -19.44 2.20 -9.21
N LYS A 130 -19.98 3.18 -8.48
CA LYS A 130 -19.93 4.58 -8.90
C LYS A 130 -18.79 5.27 -8.15
N TYR A 131 -18.02 6.06 -8.86
CA TYR A 131 -16.89 6.81 -8.33
C TYR A 131 -17.02 8.28 -8.68
N THR A 132 -16.45 9.15 -7.84
CA THR A 132 -16.37 10.58 -8.14
C THR A 132 -15.32 10.85 -9.23
N LYS A 133 -15.30 12.07 -9.76
CA LYS A 133 -14.29 12.50 -10.74
C LYS A 133 -12.85 12.53 -10.20
N LYS A 134 -12.67 12.29 -8.90
CA LYS A 134 -11.34 12.17 -8.27
C LYS A 134 -10.66 10.86 -8.64
N VAL A 135 -11.45 9.80 -8.90
CA VAL A 135 -10.90 8.48 -9.25
C VAL A 135 -10.59 8.45 -10.75
N VAL A 136 -9.31 8.25 -11.06
CA VAL A 136 -8.77 8.22 -12.43
C VAL A 136 -8.14 6.85 -12.69
N ALA A 137 -8.75 6.07 -13.58
CA ALA A 137 -8.17 4.79 -14.02
C ALA A 137 -7.03 5.02 -15.01
N LYS A 138 -5.97 4.23 -14.87
CA LYS A 138 -4.79 4.18 -15.75
C LYS A 138 -4.52 2.74 -16.14
N PRO A 139 -3.92 2.48 -17.32
CA PRO A 139 -3.46 1.15 -17.67
C PRO A 139 -2.47 0.62 -16.64
N ASP A 140 -2.52 -0.67 -16.37
CA ASP A 140 -1.57 -1.39 -15.51
C ASP A 140 -0.65 -2.33 -16.31
N TYR A 141 -0.93 -2.51 -17.59
CA TYR A 141 -0.11 -3.25 -18.54
C TYR A 141 0.56 -2.27 -19.52
N LEU A 142 1.89 -2.13 -19.42
CA LEU A 142 2.71 -1.20 -20.21
C LEU A 142 3.91 -1.98 -20.78
N PRO A 143 3.70 -2.75 -21.87
CA PRO A 143 4.72 -3.66 -22.42
C PRO A 143 5.97 -2.93 -22.90
N GLU A 144 5.84 -1.71 -23.40
CA GLU A 144 6.95 -0.86 -23.81
C GLU A 144 7.91 -0.52 -22.65
N LEU A 145 7.40 -0.50 -21.42
CA LEU A 145 8.17 -0.30 -20.19
C LEU A 145 8.50 -1.62 -19.48
N ARG A 146 8.16 -2.76 -20.10
CA ARG A 146 8.24 -4.11 -19.49
C ARG A 146 7.47 -4.23 -18.17
N ILE A 147 6.37 -3.49 -18.03
CA ILE A 147 5.45 -3.57 -16.89
C ILE A 147 4.28 -4.46 -17.27
N LYS A 148 4.16 -5.61 -16.60
CA LYS A 148 3.06 -6.54 -16.76
C LYS A 148 1.87 -6.18 -15.87
N SER A 149 2.15 -5.65 -14.70
CA SER A 149 1.17 -5.12 -13.73
C SER A 149 1.91 -4.37 -12.62
N PHE A 150 1.17 -3.59 -11.84
CA PHE A 150 1.72 -2.93 -10.66
C PHE A 150 1.42 -3.76 -9.41
N ALA A 151 2.47 -4.33 -8.80
CA ALA A 151 2.38 -5.00 -7.50
C ALA A 151 2.40 -3.99 -6.35
N HIS A 152 2.16 -4.46 -5.12
CA HIS A 152 2.08 -3.63 -3.91
C HIS A 152 3.20 -2.58 -3.77
N MET A 153 4.44 -2.97 -4.03
CA MET A 153 5.60 -2.09 -3.84
C MET A 153 6.15 -1.49 -5.13
N SER A 154 5.55 -1.75 -6.29
CA SER A 154 6.16 -1.36 -7.57
C SER A 154 5.78 0.05 -8.05
N ILE A 155 4.68 0.61 -7.58
CA ILE A 155 4.18 1.92 -8.03
C ILE A 155 5.23 3.04 -7.88
N PRO A 156 5.98 3.16 -6.77
CA PRO A 156 6.95 4.25 -6.61
C PRO A 156 8.25 4.07 -7.39
N PHE A 157 8.48 2.90 -8.03
CA PHE A 157 9.72 2.65 -8.73
C PHE A 157 9.64 3.06 -10.21
N SER A 158 10.63 3.83 -10.65
CA SER A 158 10.82 4.10 -12.07
C SER A 158 11.14 2.81 -12.84
N PRO A 159 10.67 2.65 -14.09
CA PRO A 159 11.13 1.57 -14.97
C PRO A 159 12.64 1.49 -15.15
N ASP A 160 13.35 2.61 -15.00
CA ASP A 160 14.80 2.71 -15.10
C ASP A 160 15.54 2.62 -13.75
N ASN A 161 14.81 2.25 -12.68
CA ASN A 161 15.43 2.06 -11.36
C ASN A 161 16.48 0.94 -11.41
N VAL A 162 17.71 1.25 -10.95
CA VAL A 162 18.86 0.33 -11.04
C VAL A 162 18.70 -0.98 -10.27
N TRP A 163 17.79 -1.03 -9.30
CA TRP A 163 17.55 -2.19 -8.48
C TRP A 163 16.29 -2.96 -8.88
N TYR A 164 15.19 -2.26 -9.10
CA TYR A 164 13.85 -2.84 -9.31
C TYR A 164 13.28 -2.58 -10.71
N GLY A 165 13.92 -1.77 -11.51
CA GLY A 165 13.48 -1.44 -12.85
C GLY A 165 13.63 -2.59 -13.85
N LYS A 166 13.34 -2.32 -15.12
CA LYS A 166 13.32 -3.31 -16.23
C LYS A 166 14.61 -4.12 -16.38
N ASP A 167 15.76 -3.52 -16.09
CA ASP A 167 17.08 -4.13 -16.14
C ASP A 167 17.69 -4.32 -14.73
N GLY A 168 16.90 -4.08 -13.68
CA GLY A 168 17.32 -4.12 -12.29
C GLY A 168 17.65 -5.54 -11.81
N LYS A 169 18.59 -5.64 -10.86
CA LYS A 169 19.05 -6.92 -10.29
C LYS A 169 17.96 -7.64 -9.49
N PHE A 170 17.05 -6.90 -8.84
CA PHE A 170 16.03 -7.40 -7.92
C PHE A 170 14.61 -7.18 -8.45
N ARG A 171 14.40 -7.39 -9.75
CA ARG A 171 13.07 -7.28 -10.37
C ARG A 171 12.03 -8.14 -9.66
N TYR A 172 10.85 -7.58 -9.41
CA TYR A 172 9.75 -8.30 -8.75
C TYR A 172 9.11 -9.39 -9.63
N CYS A 173 9.19 -9.27 -10.94
CA CYS A 173 8.72 -10.27 -11.90
C CYS A 173 9.89 -10.71 -12.77
N ARG A 174 10.46 -11.83 -12.45
CA ARG A 174 11.35 -12.56 -13.36
C ARG A 174 10.50 -13.57 -14.14
N ASN A 175 10.34 -13.36 -15.43
CA ASN A 175 10.05 -14.41 -16.40
C ASN A 175 11.36 -14.82 -17.04
#